data_035723e23cd1fad4d03b46ef5f3b9e82
#
_entry.id   035723e23cd1fad4d03b46ef5f3b9e82
#
_cell.length_a   1.000
_cell.length_b   1.000
_cell.length_c   1.000
_cell.angle_alpha   90.00
_cell.angle_beta   90.00
_cell.angle_gamma   90.00
#
_symmetry.space_group_name_H-M   'P 1'
#
loop_
_entity.id
_entity.type
_entity.pdbx_description
1 polymer ?
#
loop_
_entity_poly.entity_id
_entity_poly.type
_entity_poly.pdbx_seq_one_letter_code
_entity_poly.pdbx_strand_id
1 'polypeptide(L)'
;NLCTKDGYIEYPRQELPDDVKWGPEKWSVDYRDRNRINCYDTGTSPCKTACPAHIAVQGYLKLAAQGKYREALQLIKRENPFPAVCGRICNRRCEDACTRGTVDQAVAIDEVKRFIAQQDLNAETRFVPEKVIPKVDGEFSEKIAVIGGGPAGLSCAYYLAEKGYRPTVFEREARPGGMLMNGIPSFRLEKDVVEAEIDILRE
;
A
#
# COMPACT_ATOMS: atom_id res chain seq x y z
N ASN A 1 -5.84 0.85 18.21
CA ASN A 1 -6.36 1.98 19.00
C ASN A 1 -6.57 3.26 18.20
N LEU A 2 -6.32 3.28 16.90
CA LEU A 2 -6.43 4.48 16.06
C LEU A 2 -7.66 4.48 15.16
N CYS A 3 -8.49 3.45 15.25
CA CYS A 3 -9.65 3.27 14.39
C CYS A 3 -10.98 3.66 15.05
N THR A 4 -10.97 4.34 16.20
CA THR A 4 -12.20 4.73 16.89
C THR A 4 -12.61 6.15 16.52
N LYS A 5 -13.92 6.34 16.33
CA LYS A 5 -14.55 7.59 15.91
C LYS A 5 -14.30 8.75 16.87
N ASP A 6 -14.06 8.48 18.13
CA ASP A 6 -14.02 9.45 19.23
C ASP A 6 -12.63 9.68 19.82
N GLY A 7 -11.54 9.37 19.08
CA GLY A 7 -10.19 9.56 19.58
C GLY A 7 -9.72 8.42 20.50
N TYR A 8 -8.96 8.72 21.51
CA TYR A 8 -8.35 7.72 22.37
C TYR A 8 -9.39 6.91 23.14
N ILE A 9 -9.33 5.58 23.02
CA ILE A 9 -9.71 4.76 24.15
C ILE A 9 -8.43 4.67 25.01
N GLU A 10 -8.38 5.41 26.09
CA GLU A 10 -7.44 5.11 27.16
C GLU A 10 -7.85 3.78 27.76
N TYR A 11 -7.14 2.73 27.36
CA TYR A 11 -7.15 1.53 28.16
C TYR A 11 -6.47 1.89 29.48
N PRO A 12 -7.11 1.67 30.63
CA PRO A 12 -6.41 1.77 31.88
C PRO A 12 -5.18 0.87 31.78
N ARG A 13 -3.99 1.44 31.90
CA ARG A 13 -2.76 0.67 32.02
C ARG A 13 -2.89 -0.12 33.33
N GLN A 14 -3.34 -1.35 33.23
CA GLN A 14 -3.14 -2.28 34.31
C GLN A 14 -1.63 -2.53 34.33
N GLU A 15 -1.00 -2.20 35.43
CA GLU A 15 0.35 -2.70 35.71
C GLU A 15 0.26 -4.21 35.65
N LEU A 16 0.87 -4.77 34.62
CA LEU A 16 0.98 -6.23 34.53
C LEU A 16 1.89 -6.68 35.68
N PRO A 17 1.50 -7.70 36.43
CA PRO A 17 2.36 -8.27 37.46
C PRO A 17 3.73 -8.59 36.86
N ASP A 18 4.78 -8.37 37.62
CA ASP A 18 6.18 -8.59 37.21
C ASP A 18 6.50 -10.02 36.77
N ASP A 19 5.64 -10.97 37.11
CA ASP A 19 5.74 -12.37 36.70
C ASP A 19 5.21 -12.61 35.26
N VAL A 20 4.49 -11.65 34.67
CA VAL A 20 4.03 -11.70 33.28
C VAL A 20 5.13 -11.11 32.37
N LYS A 21 6.25 -11.77 32.29
CA LYS A 21 7.27 -11.46 31.28
C LYS A 21 6.75 -11.89 29.91
N TRP A 22 6.58 -10.93 29.04
CA TRP A 22 6.25 -11.15 27.64
C TRP A 22 7.53 -11.56 26.89
N GLY A 23 7.75 -12.85 26.76
CA GLY A 23 8.84 -13.41 25.97
C GLY A 23 8.32 -14.32 24.86
N PRO A 24 9.13 -14.61 23.84
CA PRO A 24 8.76 -15.50 22.74
C PRO A 24 8.21 -16.85 23.22
N GLU A 25 8.67 -17.34 24.35
CA GLU A 25 8.27 -18.60 24.97
C GLU A 25 6.83 -18.62 25.47
N LYS A 26 6.21 -17.45 25.68
CA LYS A 26 4.82 -17.30 26.11
C LYS A 26 3.82 -17.11 24.95
N TRP A 27 4.34 -17.01 23.75
CA TRP A 27 3.54 -16.83 22.55
C TRP A 27 3.15 -18.18 21.95
N SER A 28 2.12 -18.78 22.49
CA SER A 28 1.56 -19.99 21.88
C SER A 28 0.87 -19.67 20.55
N VAL A 29 0.84 -20.64 19.64
CA VAL A 29 0.08 -20.54 18.38
C VAL A 29 -1.37 -20.17 18.63
N ASP A 30 -1.93 -20.63 19.76
CA ASP A 30 -3.31 -20.38 20.17
C ASP A 30 -3.55 -18.98 20.73
N TYR A 31 -2.51 -18.22 21.03
CA TYR A 31 -2.65 -16.85 21.56
C TYR A 31 -3.35 -15.92 20.57
N ARG A 32 -3.11 -16.10 19.30
CA ARG A 32 -3.76 -15.35 18.22
C ARG A 32 -5.26 -15.56 18.19
N ASP A 33 -5.70 -16.80 18.29
CA ASP A 33 -7.11 -17.16 18.18
C ASP A 33 -7.90 -16.76 19.43
N ARG A 34 -7.31 -16.85 20.61
CA ARG A 34 -7.96 -16.48 21.87
C ARG A 34 -8.26 -14.99 21.98
N ASN A 35 -7.38 -14.16 21.48
CA ASN A 35 -7.51 -12.71 21.65
C ASN A 35 -8.03 -12.02 20.38
N ARG A 36 -8.16 -12.73 19.25
CA ARG A 36 -8.50 -12.19 17.93
C ARG A 36 -7.65 -10.96 17.53
N ILE A 37 -6.53 -10.77 18.20
CA ILE A 37 -5.59 -9.68 17.94
C ILE A 37 -4.52 -10.24 17.03
N ASN A 38 -4.64 -9.94 15.75
CA ASN A 38 -3.65 -10.36 14.76
C ASN A 38 -2.44 -9.41 14.78
N CYS A 39 -1.86 -9.25 15.98
CA CYS A 39 -0.61 -8.52 16.16
C CYS A 39 0.55 -9.48 15.91
N TYR A 40 1.03 -9.49 14.66
CA TYR A 40 2.31 -10.12 14.39
C TYR A 40 3.42 -9.31 15.05
N ASP A 41 4.38 -9.97 15.57
CA ASP A 41 5.67 -9.65 16.20
C ASP A 41 6.14 -8.19 16.31
N THR A 42 5.54 -7.27 15.58
CA THR A 42 6.00 -5.87 15.49
C THR A 42 5.02 -4.86 16.10
N GLY A 43 3.93 -5.29 16.71
CA GLY A 43 2.87 -4.40 17.19
C GLY A 43 2.19 -3.59 16.07
N THR A 44 2.28 -4.05 14.83
CA THR A 44 1.62 -3.39 13.69
C THR A 44 0.14 -3.70 13.65
N SER A 45 -0.64 -2.79 13.07
CA SER A 45 -2.07 -2.96 12.95
C SER A 45 -2.44 -4.17 12.06
N PRO A 46 -3.52 -4.91 12.38
CA PRO A 46 -3.98 -6.04 11.58
C PRO A 46 -4.20 -5.71 10.11
N CYS A 47 -4.72 -4.51 9.81
CA CYS A 47 -4.93 -4.06 8.43
C CYS A 47 -3.61 -3.91 7.65
N LYS A 48 -2.52 -3.45 8.27
CA LYS A 48 -1.21 -3.41 7.64
C LYS A 48 -0.67 -4.83 7.43
N THR A 49 -0.79 -5.68 8.44
CA THR A 49 -0.28 -7.05 8.37
C THR A 49 -1.01 -7.91 7.33
N ALA A 50 -2.33 -7.74 7.21
CA ALA A 50 -3.14 -8.45 6.23
C ALA A 50 -2.93 -7.95 4.79
N CYS A 51 -2.38 -6.75 4.60
CA CYS A 51 -2.06 -6.23 3.29
C CYS A 51 -0.81 -6.92 2.73
N PRO A 52 -0.86 -7.58 1.56
CA PRO A 52 0.33 -8.22 0.98
C PRO A 52 1.49 -7.25 0.71
N ALA A 53 1.18 -5.99 0.43
CA ALA A 53 2.18 -4.94 0.23
C ALA A 53 2.55 -4.21 1.52
N HIS A 54 1.99 -4.58 2.67
CA HIS A 54 2.24 -3.96 3.98
C HIS A 54 2.10 -2.44 4.00
N ILE A 55 1.16 -1.89 3.23
CA ILE A 55 0.92 -0.44 3.15
C ILE A 55 0.58 0.10 4.54
N ALA A 56 1.06 1.29 4.86
CA ALA A 56 0.81 1.98 6.11
C ALA A 56 -0.64 2.49 6.21
N VAL A 57 -1.61 1.57 6.33
CA VAL A 57 -3.05 1.84 6.25
C VAL A 57 -3.48 2.94 7.23
N GLN A 58 -3.12 2.83 8.49
CA GLN A 58 -3.49 3.82 9.50
C GLN A 58 -2.91 5.19 9.19
N GLY A 59 -1.69 5.24 8.65
CA GLY A 59 -1.01 6.48 8.29
C GLY A 59 -1.77 7.25 7.22
N TYR A 60 -2.06 6.61 6.08
CA TYR A 60 -2.76 7.31 5.00
C TYR A 60 -4.22 7.62 5.32
N LEU A 61 -4.91 6.80 6.10
CA LEU A 61 -6.26 7.11 6.56
C LEU A 61 -6.27 8.35 7.46
N LYS A 62 -5.28 8.48 8.36
CA LYS A 62 -5.14 9.67 9.20
C LYS A 62 -4.84 10.91 8.37
N LEU A 63 -3.96 10.82 7.40
CA LEU A 63 -3.65 11.93 6.49
C LEU A 63 -4.88 12.33 5.66
N ALA A 64 -5.61 11.35 5.15
CA ALA A 64 -6.86 11.61 4.42
C ALA A 64 -7.91 12.31 5.28
N ALA A 65 -8.08 11.89 6.54
CA ALA A 65 -8.98 12.53 7.49
C ALA A 65 -8.60 14.00 7.81
N GLN A 66 -7.34 14.38 7.57
CA GLN A 66 -6.83 15.74 7.69
C GLN A 66 -6.88 16.54 6.37
N GLY A 67 -7.40 15.95 5.29
CA GLY A 67 -7.41 16.55 3.97
C GLY A 67 -6.04 16.55 3.26
N LYS A 68 -5.05 15.86 3.80
CA LYS A 68 -3.68 15.77 3.27
C LYS A 68 -3.57 14.62 2.27
N TYR A 69 -4.28 14.74 1.16
CA TYR A 69 -4.40 13.64 0.18
C TYR A 69 -3.08 13.36 -0.55
N ARG A 70 -2.28 14.40 -0.83
CA ARG A 70 -0.99 14.24 -1.49
C ARG A 70 0.00 13.47 -0.63
N GLU A 71 0.09 13.79 0.66
CA GLU A 71 0.94 13.08 1.61
C GLU A 71 0.44 11.65 1.85
N ALA A 72 -0.88 11.46 1.86
CA ALA A 72 -1.49 10.14 1.94
C ALA A 72 -1.12 9.27 0.72
N LEU A 73 -1.17 9.85 -0.48
CA LEU A 73 -0.78 9.19 -1.72
C LEU A 73 0.72 8.84 -1.72
N GLN A 74 1.57 9.77 -1.31
CA GLN A 74 3.00 9.53 -1.14
C GLN A 74 3.27 8.34 -0.22
N LEU A 75 2.55 8.26 0.90
CA LEU A 75 2.70 7.16 1.84
C LEU A 75 2.26 5.81 1.25
N ILE A 76 1.20 5.80 0.44
CA ILE A 76 0.74 4.61 -0.27
C ILE A 76 1.77 4.15 -1.29
N LYS A 77 2.32 5.07 -2.07
CA LYS A 77 3.25 4.78 -3.17
C LYS A 77 4.60 4.24 -2.73
N ARG A 78 4.97 4.39 -1.46
CA ARG A 78 6.17 3.73 -0.91
C ARG A 78 6.13 2.21 -1.06
N GLU A 79 4.94 1.61 -0.98
CA GLU A 79 4.74 0.16 -0.99
C GLU A 79 3.84 -0.31 -2.14
N ASN A 80 3.21 0.59 -2.86
CA ASN A 80 2.28 0.27 -3.94
C ASN A 80 2.32 1.32 -5.05
N PRO A 81 2.95 1.03 -6.19
CA PRO A 81 3.06 1.96 -7.31
C PRO A 81 1.75 2.13 -8.11
N PHE A 82 0.76 1.23 -7.91
CA PHE A 82 -0.53 1.22 -8.62
C PHE A 82 -1.73 1.37 -7.68
N PRO A 83 -1.84 2.47 -6.92
CA PRO A 83 -2.91 2.63 -5.94
C PRO A 83 -4.30 2.72 -6.56
N ALA A 84 -4.47 3.31 -7.74
CA ALA A 84 -5.76 3.45 -8.41
C ALA A 84 -6.26 2.13 -8.99
N VAL A 85 -5.37 1.32 -9.57
CA VAL A 85 -5.65 -0.06 -9.99
C VAL A 85 -6.05 -0.90 -8.78
N CYS A 86 -5.23 -0.87 -7.71
CA CYS A 86 -5.51 -1.62 -6.49
C CYS A 86 -6.84 -1.23 -5.84
N GLY A 87 -7.20 0.06 -5.86
CA GLY A 87 -8.50 0.54 -5.36
C GLY A 87 -9.72 0.02 -6.12
N ARG A 88 -9.53 -0.67 -7.26
CA ARG A 88 -10.60 -1.24 -8.09
C ARG A 88 -10.68 -2.76 -8.04
N ILE A 89 -9.55 -3.41 -7.86
CA ILE A 89 -9.47 -4.88 -7.98
C ILE A 89 -8.95 -5.59 -6.73
N CYS A 90 -8.62 -4.85 -5.67
CA CYS A 90 -8.14 -5.43 -4.42
C CYS A 90 -9.20 -6.33 -3.78
N ASN A 91 -8.76 -7.41 -3.17
CA ASN A 91 -9.62 -8.32 -2.40
C ASN A 91 -9.87 -7.88 -0.95
N ARG A 92 -9.41 -6.71 -0.56
CA ARG A 92 -9.72 -6.00 0.70
C ARG A 92 -9.40 -6.75 1.99
N ARG A 93 -8.38 -7.60 2.00
CA ARG A 93 -7.98 -8.36 3.20
C ARG A 93 -7.74 -7.49 4.44
N CYS A 94 -7.37 -6.23 4.25
CA CYS A 94 -7.21 -5.27 5.34
C CYS A 94 -8.54 -4.92 6.02
N GLU A 95 -9.64 -4.92 5.29
CA GLU A 95 -11.00 -4.71 5.83
C GLU A 95 -11.48 -5.94 6.59
N ASP A 96 -11.24 -7.15 6.04
CA ASP A 96 -11.56 -8.41 6.71
C ASP A 96 -10.83 -8.55 8.06
N ALA A 97 -9.59 -8.05 8.14
CA ALA A 97 -8.77 -8.07 9.35
C ALA A 97 -8.98 -6.84 10.25
N CYS A 98 -9.89 -5.93 9.91
CA CYS A 98 -10.11 -4.72 10.66
C CYS A 98 -10.72 -5.00 12.02
N THR A 99 -10.03 -4.63 13.10
CA THR A 99 -10.52 -4.83 14.48
C THR A 99 -11.79 -4.03 14.76
N ARG A 100 -12.05 -2.94 14.03
CA ARG A 100 -13.31 -2.22 14.16
C ARG A 100 -14.51 -3.06 13.76
N GLY A 101 -14.35 -3.99 12.82
CA GLY A 101 -15.40 -4.93 12.41
C GLY A 101 -15.94 -5.82 13.54
N THR A 102 -15.21 -5.92 14.67
CA THR A 102 -15.71 -6.62 15.86
C THR A 102 -16.57 -5.74 16.76
N VAL A 103 -16.61 -4.43 16.52
CA VAL A 103 -17.38 -3.45 17.31
C VAL A 103 -18.64 -3.02 16.56
N ASP A 104 -18.48 -2.58 15.32
CA ASP A 104 -19.56 -2.13 14.45
C ASP A 104 -19.33 -2.56 13.00
N GLN A 105 -18.55 -1.83 12.24
CA GLN A 105 -18.21 -2.13 10.84
C GLN A 105 -16.74 -1.88 10.59
N ALA A 106 -16.16 -2.70 9.71
CA ALA A 106 -14.80 -2.44 9.21
C ALA A 106 -14.70 -1.05 8.57
N VAL A 107 -13.56 -0.40 8.74
CA VAL A 107 -13.28 0.86 8.02
C VAL A 107 -13.22 0.55 6.53
N ALA A 108 -13.85 1.37 5.69
CA ALA A 108 -13.82 1.26 4.23
C ALA A 108 -12.45 1.69 3.67
N ILE A 109 -11.44 0.89 3.98
CA ILE A 109 -10.01 1.19 3.76
C ILE A 109 -9.73 1.34 2.27
N ASP A 110 -10.29 0.43 1.47
CA ASP A 110 -10.03 0.39 0.03
C ASP A 110 -10.73 1.53 -0.71
N GLU A 111 -11.93 1.90 -0.29
CA GLU A 111 -12.64 3.04 -0.89
C GLU A 111 -11.92 4.37 -0.60
N VAL A 112 -11.40 4.54 0.62
CA VAL A 112 -10.58 5.72 0.95
C VAL A 112 -9.29 5.72 0.12
N LYS A 113 -8.63 4.57 -0.03
CA LYS A 113 -7.45 4.43 -0.90
C LYS A 113 -7.78 4.77 -2.35
N ARG A 114 -8.91 4.26 -2.87
CA ARG A 114 -9.39 4.57 -4.23
C ARG A 114 -9.61 6.06 -4.43
N PHE A 115 -10.26 6.71 -3.47
CA PHE A 115 -10.49 8.16 -3.50
C PHE A 115 -9.17 8.94 -3.54
N ILE A 116 -8.20 8.59 -2.66
CA ILE A 116 -6.88 9.23 -2.64
C ILE A 116 -6.17 9.02 -3.98
N ALA A 117 -6.19 7.80 -4.51
CA ALA A 117 -5.50 7.44 -5.74
C ALA A 117 -6.07 8.11 -6.99
N GLN A 118 -7.33 8.56 -6.96
CA GLN A 118 -7.91 9.32 -8.07
C GLN A 118 -7.17 10.65 -8.33
N GLN A 119 -6.46 11.19 -7.33
CA GLN A 119 -5.64 12.38 -7.50
C GLN A 119 -4.50 12.16 -8.52
N ASP A 120 -4.02 10.93 -8.64
CA ASP A 120 -2.96 10.55 -9.58
C ASP A 120 -3.41 10.44 -11.05
N LEU A 121 -4.70 10.26 -11.27
CA LEU A 121 -5.25 10.08 -12.63
C LEU A 121 -5.24 11.39 -13.42
N ASN A 122 -5.20 12.53 -12.74
CA ASN A 122 -5.07 13.84 -13.37
C ASN A 122 -3.59 14.24 -13.40
N ALA A 123 -3.07 14.54 -14.60
CA ALA A 123 -1.69 14.96 -14.80
C ALA A 123 -1.29 16.19 -13.96
N GLU A 124 -2.24 17.11 -13.68
CA GLU A 124 -1.97 18.32 -12.89
C GLU A 124 -1.77 18.04 -11.40
N THR A 125 -2.43 17.00 -10.87
CA THR A 125 -2.38 16.63 -9.44
C THR A 125 -1.56 15.38 -9.16
N ARG A 126 -1.03 14.77 -10.21
CA ARG A 126 -0.21 13.57 -10.19
C ARG A 126 0.98 13.69 -9.23
N PHE A 127 1.23 12.65 -8.48
CA PHE A 127 2.37 12.54 -7.60
C PHE A 127 3.44 11.62 -8.21
N VAL A 128 4.54 12.21 -8.62
CA VAL A 128 5.75 11.49 -9.03
C VAL A 128 6.72 11.53 -7.85
N PRO A 129 7.15 10.39 -7.30
CA PRO A 129 8.10 10.36 -6.19
C PRO A 129 9.47 10.92 -6.60
N GLU A 130 10.09 11.64 -5.68
CA GLU A 130 11.49 12.00 -5.81
C GLU A 130 12.38 10.77 -5.59
N LYS A 131 13.56 10.78 -6.19
CA LYS A 131 14.55 9.71 -6.02
C LYS A 131 14.98 9.62 -4.56
N VAL A 132 14.83 8.44 -3.95
CA VAL A 132 15.12 8.21 -2.52
C VAL A 132 16.61 8.21 -2.24
N ILE A 133 17.42 7.72 -3.19
CA ILE A 133 18.88 7.64 -3.03
C ILE A 133 19.50 8.70 -3.91
N PRO A 134 20.07 9.76 -3.31
CA PRO A 134 20.84 10.72 -4.07
C PRO A 134 22.09 10.05 -4.64
N LYS A 135 22.44 10.41 -5.85
CA LYS A 135 23.64 9.91 -6.51
C LYS A 135 24.87 10.45 -5.81
N VAL A 136 25.82 9.57 -5.50
CA VAL A 136 27.07 9.97 -4.85
C VAL A 136 28.05 10.53 -5.88
N ASP A 137 28.11 9.93 -7.08
CA ASP A 137 29.07 10.29 -8.14
C ASP A 137 28.44 10.35 -9.56
N GLY A 138 27.27 10.91 -9.70
CA GLY A 138 26.58 11.01 -10.98
C GLY A 138 25.48 9.99 -11.19
N GLU A 139 25.17 9.66 -12.45
CA GLU A 139 24.13 8.69 -12.78
C GLU A 139 24.64 7.27 -12.65
N PHE A 140 23.78 6.35 -12.17
CA PHE A 140 24.06 4.93 -12.26
C PHE A 140 24.24 4.54 -13.74
N SER A 141 25.36 3.88 -14.04
CA SER A 141 25.72 3.50 -15.40
C SER A 141 25.18 2.12 -15.82
N GLU A 142 24.64 1.39 -14.86
CA GLU A 142 24.12 0.04 -15.08
C GLU A 142 22.90 0.06 -16.02
N LYS A 143 22.97 -0.77 -17.06
CA LYS A 143 21.86 -0.98 -17.97
C LYS A 143 21.00 -2.13 -17.44
N ILE A 144 19.80 -1.81 -16.98
CA ILE A 144 18.86 -2.80 -16.42
C ILE A 144 17.74 -3.05 -17.42
N ALA A 145 17.59 -4.31 -17.82
CA ALA A 145 16.49 -4.75 -18.67
C ALA A 145 15.41 -5.43 -17.80
N VAL A 146 14.18 -4.94 -17.89
CA VAL A 146 13.00 -5.56 -17.27
C VAL A 146 12.19 -6.22 -18.37
N ILE A 147 12.07 -7.54 -18.32
CA ILE A 147 11.37 -8.32 -19.35
C ILE A 147 9.92 -8.52 -18.94
N GLY A 148 9.01 -7.90 -19.69
CA GLY A 148 7.57 -7.89 -19.47
C GLY A 148 7.07 -6.62 -18.79
N GLY A 149 6.14 -5.91 -19.46
CA GLY A 149 5.47 -4.70 -18.99
C GLY A 149 4.17 -4.97 -18.24
N GLY A 150 4.03 -6.12 -17.60
CA GLY A 150 2.91 -6.40 -16.69
C GLY A 150 3.12 -5.74 -15.32
N PRO A 151 2.17 -5.92 -14.37
CA PRO A 151 2.23 -5.24 -13.06
C PRO A 151 3.52 -5.52 -12.28
N ALA A 152 4.07 -6.72 -12.38
CA ALA A 152 5.31 -7.08 -11.70
C ALA A 152 6.52 -6.34 -12.30
N GLY A 153 6.67 -6.35 -13.63
CA GLY A 153 7.77 -5.67 -14.32
C GLY A 153 7.69 -4.15 -14.15
N LEU A 154 6.50 -3.58 -14.27
CA LEU A 154 6.28 -2.16 -14.06
C LEU A 154 6.56 -1.74 -12.61
N SER A 155 6.17 -2.55 -11.61
CA SER A 155 6.52 -2.30 -10.21
C SER A 155 8.03 -2.37 -9.99
N CYS A 156 8.70 -3.33 -10.60
CA CYS A 156 10.17 -3.43 -10.55
C CYS A 156 10.82 -2.17 -11.15
N ALA A 157 10.36 -1.73 -12.32
CA ALA A 157 10.87 -0.52 -12.98
C ALA A 157 10.64 0.73 -12.12
N TYR A 158 9.47 0.85 -11.48
CA TYR A 158 9.15 1.96 -10.59
C TYR A 158 10.15 2.08 -9.44
N TYR A 159 10.36 1.01 -8.68
CA TYR A 159 11.28 1.05 -7.54
C TYR A 159 12.75 1.17 -7.95
N LEU A 160 13.13 0.69 -9.13
CA LEU A 160 14.45 0.94 -9.67
C LEU A 160 14.63 2.42 -10.03
N ALA A 161 13.62 3.03 -10.67
CA ALA A 161 13.65 4.45 -11.00
C ALA A 161 13.69 5.34 -9.74
N GLU A 162 12.88 5.01 -8.72
CA GLU A 162 12.91 5.69 -7.42
C GLU A 162 14.31 5.64 -6.79
N LYS A 163 15.02 4.52 -6.94
CA LYS A 163 16.42 4.38 -6.50
C LYS A 163 17.45 5.04 -7.41
N GLY A 164 17.03 5.68 -8.48
CA GLY A 164 17.90 6.46 -9.37
C GLY A 164 18.45 5.70 -10.57
N TYR A 165 18.05 4.46 -10.78
CA TYR A 165 18.38 3.71 -12.01
C TYR A 165 17.49 4.14 -13.18
N ARG A 166 17.89 3.74 -14.39
CA ARG A 166 17.13 3.93 -15.63
C ARG A 166 16.81 2.59 -16.28
N PRO A 167 15.83 1.83 -15.74
CA PRO A 167 15.49 0.54 -16.31
C PRO A 167 14.82 0.70 -17.67
N THR A 168 15.09 -0.25 -18.58
CA THR A 168 14.39 -0.37 -19.85
C THR A 168 13.42 -1.54 -19.77
N VAL A 169 12.14 -1.26 -19.92
CA VAL A 169 11.08 -2.29 -19.92
C VAL A 169 10.85 -2.77 -21.34
N PHE A 170 10.99 -4.08 -21.57
CA PHE A 170 10.69 -4.73 -22.83
C PHE A 170 9.33 -5.41 -22.74
N GLU A 171 8.39 -4.96 -23.55
CA GLU A 171 7.03 -5.54 -23.60
C GLU A 171 6.74 -6.07 -25.00
N ARG A 172 6.17 -7.27 -25.07
CA ARG A 172 5.83 -7.93 -26.33
C ARG A 172 4.56 -7.35 -26.94
N GLU A 173 3.59 -7.00 -26.10
CA GLU A 173 2.31 -6.48 -26.55
C GLU A 173 2.43 -5.00 -26.91
N ALA A 174 1.52 -4.50 -27.74
CA ALA A 174 1.51 -3.12 -28.18
C ALA A 174 1.30 -2.10 -27.06
N ARG A 175 0.68 -2.53 -25.95
CA ARG A 175 0.45 -1.72 -24.75
C ARG A 175 0.97 -2.42 -23.52
N PRO A 176 1.72 -1.73 -22.65
CA PRO A 176 2.11 -2.26 -21.35
C PRO A 176 0.88 -2.38 -20.43
N GLY A 177 1.05 -3.14 -19.34
CA GLY A 177 0.00 -3.40 -18.37
C GLY A 177 -0.35 -4.90 -18.24
N GLY A 178 0.05 -5.72 -19.20
CA GLY A 178 -0.14 -7.17 -19.15
C GLY A 178 -1.60 -7.56 -18.88
N MET A 179 -1.84 -8.37 -17.84
CA MET A 179 -3.20 -8.82 -17.48
C MET A 179 -4.14 -7.67 -17.03
N LEU A 180 -3.63 -6.57 -16.52
CA LEU A 180 -4.44 -5.40 -16.19
C LEU A 180 -5.08 -4.80 -17.45
N MET A 181 -4.34 -4.82 -18.55
CA MET A 181 -4.78 -4.29 -19.84
C MET A 181 -5.60 -5.31 -20.63
N ASN A 182 -5.08 -6.54 -20.72
CA ASN A 182 -5.59 -7.54 -21.67
C ASN A 182 -6.53 -8.57 -21.05
N GLY A 183 -6.45 -8.79 -19.73
CA GLY A 183 -7.20 -9.87 -19.06
C GLY A 183 -8.40 -9.39 -18.25
N ILE A 184 -8.28 -8.27 -17.53
CA ILE A 184 -9.37 -7.77 -16.67
C ILE A 184 -10.36 -7.00 -17.53
N PRO A 185 -11.69 -7.31 -17.49
CA PRO A 185 -12.70 -6.58 -18.23
C PRO A 185 -12.78 -5.09 -17.85
N SER A 186 -13.09 -4.22 -18.84
CA SER A 186 -13.11 -2.76 -18.64
C SER A 186 -14.18 -2.29 -17.65
N PHE A 187 -15.26 -3.04 -17.45
CA PHE A 187 -16.27 -2.74 -16.44
C PHE A 187 -15.76 -2.97 -15.01
N ARG A 188 -14.68 -3.75 -14.84
CA ARG A 188 -14.04 -4.00 -13.54
C ARG A 188 -12.84 -3.11 -13.32
N LEU A 189 -12.08 -2.84 -14.37
CA LEU A 189 -10.88 -2.00 -14.35
C LEU A 189 -10.82 -1.21 -15.66
N GLU A 190 -11.11 0.06 -15.61
CA GLU A 190 -11.08 0.99 -16.71
C GLU A 190 -9.65 1.08 -17.29
N LYS A 191 -9.49 1.04 -18.60
CA LYS A 191 -8.17 0.96 -19.23
C LYS A 191 -7.42 2.29 -19.18
N ASP A 192 -8.13 3.39 -19.21
CA ASP A 192 -7.59 4.73 -19.02
C ASP A 192 -6.94 4.90 -17.63
N VAL A 193 -7.49 4.27 -16.59
CA VAL A 193 -6.90 4.25 -15.25
C VAL A 193 -5.56 3.53 -15.26
N VAL A 194 -5.49 2.38 -15.95
CA VAL A 194 -4.23 1.62 -16.06
C VAL A 194 -3.20 2.43 -16.84
N GLU A 195 -3.60 3.06 -17.94
CA GLU A 195 -2.73 3.91 -18.76
C GLU A 195 -2.21 5.10 -17.96
N ALA A 196 -3.07 5.80 -17.22
CA ALA A 196 -2.68 6.94 -16.40
C ALA A 196 -1.65 6.56 -15.32
N GLU A 197 -1.80 5.41 -14.65
CA GLU A 197 -0.80 4.95 -13.68
C GLU A 197 0.51 4.49 -14.33
N ILE A 198 0.45 3.95 -15.54
CA ILE A 198 1.66 3.60 -16.30
C ILE A 198 2.39 4.87 -16.77
N ASP A 199 1.67 5.90 -17.14
CA ASP A 199 2.29 7.17 -17.57
C ASP A 199 3.10 7.84 -16.46
N ILE A 200 2.71 7.66 -15.19
CA ILE A 200 3.51 8.11 -14.03
C ILE A 200 4.91 7.48 -14.03
N LEU A 201 5.01 6.23 -14.47
CA LEU A 201 6.29 5.52 -14.54
C LEU A 201 7.23 6.02 -15.65
N ARG A 202 6.69 6.79 -16.59
CA ARG A 202 7.46 7.37 -17.71
C ARG A 202 8.02 8.75 -17.38
N GLU A 203 7.51 9.39 -16.35
CA GLU A 203 7.98 10.70 -15.83
C GLU A 203 9.13 10.54 -14.83
#